data_aec4b390e8e655694842f43146130236
#
_entry.id   aec4b390e8e655694842f43146130236
#
_cell.length_a   1.000
_cell.length_b   1.000
_cell.length_c   1.000
_cell.angle_alpha   90.00
_cell.angle_beta   90.00
_cell.angle_gamma   90.00
#
_symmetry.space_group_name_H-M   'P 1'
#
loop_
_entity.id
_entity.type
_entity.pdbx_description
1 polymer ?
#
loop_
_entity_poly.entity_id
_entity_poly.type
_entity_poly.pdbx_seq_one_letter_code
_entity_poly.pdbx_strand_id
1 'polypeptide(L)'
;MSSEGNVEILLGNQRRGLIALAVPLGIALLIQHVNSFVDTLWVSGLGSDHMAAVGIISPVYVAIVGVGNGLGIGISAAISRYIGKGDHASANRMAAQGLMIAAAVALGSTAVLLVTAEPVLRMFGAGEILPLCMDYAIPIYAGTTFIMLSGVMSGMLRGEGAAKRSMYIQTAGAIVNIILDPILIYTFGMGVTGAAWATVIALAVSSAIPFYWYLIKKDTFVMIRRSDFVMDRSARYDILSVGLPEMLELSLMSLFNVVLNYFVIMCGGTDGVAIFTTSWKVVSICLVVPQAIGGALVSVCSAEYGMRRFDSIKDAYRYSITVTLAAMVVISLTAAILSGPIATLFTLGENTIQLRSGLQQLLLCMCVLMPFFSLVYPSSSLMQALRKAGQAMVNTILRNFLIIALFAAVAFTTADLRWIWYMLIVSESIGGLMMLSNAVIVLKDTLRKESKRAAV
;
A
#
# COMPACT_ATOMS: atom_id res chain seq x y z
N MET A 1 -17.03 17.94 7.70
CA MET A 1 -16.14 18.67 8.62
C MET A 1 -15.52 19.82 7.83
N SER A 2 -15.37 20.99 8.46
CA SER A 2 -14.63 22.12 7.88
C SER A 2 -13.15 21.74 7.70
N SER A 3 -12.43 22.45 6.83
CA SER A 3 -10.98 22.25 6.65
C SER A 3 -10.20 22.45 7.96
N GLU A 4 -10.62 23.42 8.77
CA GLU A 4 -10.06 23.69 10.11
C GLU A 4 -10.26 22.51 11.07
N GLY A 5 -11.46 21.90 11.10
CA GLY A 5 -11.71 20.74 11.95
C GLY A 5 -10.90 19.49 11.60
N ASN A 6 -10.46 19.33 10.35
CA ASN A 6 -9.55 18.26 9.96
C ASN A 6 -8.14 18.49 10.51
N VAL A 7 -7.67 19.73 10.47
CA VAL A 7 -6.36 20.11 11.01
C VAL A 7 -6.35 20.06 12.54
N GLU A 8 -7.46 20.43 13.18
CA GLU A 8 -7.60 20.29 14.64
C GLU A 8 -7.45 18.82 15.09
N ILE A 9 -7.97 17.86 14.32
CA ILE A 9 -7.73 16.41 14.57
C ILE A 9 -6.24 16.09 14.52
N LEU A 10 -5.51 16.67 13.56
CA LEU A 10 -4.09 16.41 13.35
C LEU A 10 -3.20 17.06 14.43
N LEU A 11 -3.54 18.30 14.85
CA LEU A 11 -2.76 19.08 15.82
C LEU A 11 -3.19 18.87 17.29
N GLY A 12 -4.32 18.21 17.51
CA GLY A 12 -4.90 17.95 18.82
C GLY A 12 -4.26 16.79 19.59
N ASN A 13 -5.08 16.01 20.27
CA ASN A 13 -4.59 14.83 20.99
C ASN A 13 -4.16 13.73 20.01
N GLN A 14 -2.89 13.34 20.05
CA GLN A 14 -2.26 12.40 19.12
C GLN A 14 -2.94 11.02 19.08
N ARG A 15 -3.46 10.51 20.21
CA ARG A 15 -4.16 9.20 20.26
C ARG A 15 -5.52 9.29 19.58
N ARG A 16 -6.27 10.38 19.82
CA ARG A 16 -7.57 10.63 19.16
C ARG A 16 -7.37 10.88 17.67
N GLY A 17 -6.36 11.68 17.30
CA GLY A 17 -5.96 11.93 15.92
C GLY A 17 -5.63 10.66 15.18
N LEU A 18 -4.82 9.79 15.80
CA LEU A 18 -4.44 8.49 15.22
C LEU A 18 -5.68 7.64 14.86
N ILE A 19 -6.61 7.46 15.79
CA ILE A 19 -7.81 6.65 15.54
C ILE A 19 -8.75 7.34 14.55
N ALA A 20 -8.92 8.66 14.66
CA ALA A 20 -9.79 9.42 13.74
C ALA A 20 -9.30 9.39 12.29
N LEU A 21 -8.00 9.26 12.05
CA LEU A 21 -7.43 9.07 10.73
C LEU A 21 -7.38 7.59 10.31
N ALA A 22 -7.07 6.67 11.23
CA ALA A 22 -6.92 5.27 10.92
C ALA A 22 -8.25 4.60 10.51
N VAL A 23 -9.36 4.92 11.18
CA VAL A 23 -10.67 4.29 10.88
C VAL A 23 -11.12 4.56 9.43
N PRO A 24 -11.15 5.80 8.93
CA PRO A 24 -11.48 6.04 7.51
C PRO A 24 -10.49 5.36 6.56
N LEU A 25 -9.19 5.35 6.87
CA LEU A 25 -8.18 4.67 6.05
C LEU A 25 -8.42 3.16 6.00
N GLY A 26 -8.76 2.54 7.14
CA GLY A 26 -9.10 1.12 7.19
C GLY A 26 -10.33 0.79 6.36
N ILE A 27 -11.38 1.61 6.43
CA ILE A 27 -12.58 1.44 5.59
C ILE A 27 -12.20 1.54 4.10
N ALA A 28 -11.38 2.53 3.72
CA ALA A 28 -10.93 2.69 2.34
C ALA A 28 -10.16 1.47 1.83
N LEU A 29 -9.25 0.93 2.65
CA LEU A 29 -8.48 -0.29 2.32
C LEU A 29 -9.38 -1.52 2.20
N LEU A 30 -10.37 -1.69 3.08
CA LEU A 30 -11.35 -2.77 2.97
C LEU A 30 -12.16 -2.67 1.67
N ILE A 31 -12.64 -1.48 1.32
CA ILE A 31 -13.36 -1.24 0.06
C ILE A 31 -12.47 -1.58 -1.12
N GLN A 32 -11.18 -1.25 -1.07
CA GLN A 32 -10.22 -1.57 -2.12
C GLN A 32 -10.02 -3.09 -2.29
N HIS A 33 -9.97 -3.86 -1.19
CA HIS A 33 -9.93 -5.33 -1.25
C HIS A 33 -11.21 -5.93 -1.84
N VAL A 34 -12.38 -5.41 -1.44
CA VAL A 34 -13.68 -5.83 -2.00
C VAL A 34 -13.74 -5.52 -3.49
N ASN A 35 -13.31 -4.32 -3.90
CA ASN A 35 -13.26 -3.94 -5.32
C ASN A 35 -12.38 -4.89 -6.14
N SER A 36 -11.16 -5.18 -5.65
CA SER A 36 -10.24 -6.11 -6.33
C SER A 36 -10.82 -7.53 -6.44
N PHE A 37 -11.59 -7.97 -5.45
CA PHE A 37 -12.28 -9.26 -5.51
C PHE A 37 -13.39 -9.26 -6.56
N VAL A 38 -14.23 -8.23 -6.60
CA VAL A 38 -15.32 -8.09 -7.58
C VAL A 38 -14.77 -7.99 -9.00
N ASP A 39 -13.72 -7.20 -9.22
CA ASP A 39 -13.02 -7.07 -10.50
C ASP A 39 -12.53 -8.45 -11.00
N THR A 40 -11.90 -9.24 -10.12
CA THR A 40 -11.49 -10.61 -10.43
C THR A 40 -12.67 -11.50 -10.82
N LEU A 41 -13.83 -11.37 -10.15
CA LEU A 41 -15.04 -12.12 -10.49
C LEU A 41 -15.54 -11.79 -11.89
N TRP A 42 -15.59 -10.51 -12.26
CA TRP A 42 -16.02 -10.11 -13.60
C TRP A 42 -15.08 -10.64 -14.69
N VAL A 43 -13.76 -10.52 -14.48
CA VAL A 43 -12.76 -11.03 -15.44
C VAL A 43 -12.82 -12.55 -15.56
N SER A 44 -13.10 -13.26 -14.45
CA SER A 44 -13.18 -14.74 -14.47
C SER A 44 -14.28 -15.28 -15.40
N GLY A 45 -15.33 -14.52 -15.60
CA GLY A 45 -16.40 -14.84 -16.55
C GLY A 45 -15.99 -14.81 -18.03
N LEU A 46 -14.84 -14.23 -18.37
CA LEU A 46 -14.30 -14.19 -19.73
C LEU A 46 -13.48 -15.46 -20.11
N GLY A 47 -13.07 -16.26 -19.12
CA GLY A 47 -12.31 -17.49 -19.31
C GLY A 47 -10.84 -17.40 -18.85
N SER A 48 -10.14 -18.55 -18.92
CA SER A 48 -8.80 -18.74 -18.35
C SER A 48 -7.73 -17.83 -18.96
N ASP A 49 -7.77 -17.61 -20.28
CA ASP A 49 -6.74 -16.85 -21.00
C ASP A 49 -6.81 -15.37 -20.66
N HIS A 50 -8.01 -14.82 -20.44
CA HIS A 50 -8.22 -13.44 -19.98
C HIS A 50 -7.74 -13.26 -18.54
N MET A 51 -8.01 -14.23 -17.66
CA MET A 51 -7.48 -14.23 -16.30
C MET A 51 -5.95 -14.31 -16.29
N ALA A 52 -5.37 -15.15 -17.14
CA ALA A 52 -3.91 -15.26 -17.28
C ALA A 52 -3.29 -13.93 -17.77
N ALA A 53 -3.93 -13.27 -18.74
CA ALA A 53 -3.48 -11.97 -19.24
C ALA A 53 -3.45 -10.90 -18.14
N VAL A 54 -4.51 -10.78 -17.34
CA VAL A 54 -4.56 -9.86 -16.19
C VAL A 54 -3.50 -10.24 -15.14
N GLY A 55 -3.31 -11.54 -14.89
CA GLY A 55 -2.28 -12.05 -13.97
C GLY A 55 -0.85 -11.65 -14.36
N ILE A 56 -0.51 -11.74 -15.66
CA ILE A 56 0.80 -11.37 -16.20
C ILE A 56 1.08 -9.87 -16.03
N ILE A 57 0.06 -9.02 -16.14
CA ILE A 57 0.19 -7.57 -16.03
C ILE A 57 0.15 -7.09 -14.58
N SER A 58 -0.45 -7.88 -13.69
CA SER A 58 -0.64 -7.52 -12.27
C SER A 58 0.64 -7.00 -11.57
N PRO A 59 1.85 -7.58 -11.72
CA PRO A 59 3.06 -7.05 -11.09
C PRO A 59 3.39 -5.62 -11.53
N VAL A 60 3.19 -5.30 -12.82
CA VAL A 60 3.43 -3.96 -13.36
C VAL A 60 2.38 -2.98 -12.81
N TYR A 61 1.11 -3.38 -12.78
CA TYR A 61 0.03 -2.57 -12.20
C TYR A 61 0.30 -2.25 -10.73
N VAL A 62 0.68 -3.26 -9.92
CA VAL A 62 1.04 -3.06 -8.50
C VAL A 62 2.21 -2.11 -8.34
N ALA A 63 3.22 -2.18 -9.22
CA ALA A 63 4.34 -1.25 -9.20
C ALA A 63 3.89 0.19 -9.50
N ILE A 64 3.02 0.40 -10.50
CA ILE A 64 2.46 1.73 -10.83
C ILE A 64 1.69 2.31 -9.63
N VAL A 65 0.81 1.50 -9.01
CA VAL A 65 0.07 1.89 -7.80
C VAL A 65 1.02 2.18 -6.64
N GLY A 66 2.07 1.37 -6.50
CA GLY A 66 3.12 1.54 -5.49
C GLY A 66 3.85 2.88 -5.62
N VAL A 67 4.18 3.28 -6.84
CA VAL A 67 4.80 4.59 -7.13
C VAL A 67 3.87 5.73 -6.71
N GLY A 68 2.60 5.68 -7.09
CA GLY A 68 1.60 6.69 -6.71
C GLY A 68 1.39 6.79 -5.20
N ASN A 69 1.26 5.65 -4.52
CA ASN A 69 1.09 5.59 -3.07
C ASN A 69 2.34 6.06 -2.32
N GLY A 70 3.54 5.66 -2.75
CA GLY A 70 4.80 6.07 -2.14
C GLY A 70 5.01 7.58 -2.23
N LEU A 71 4.75 8.19 -3.40
CA LEU A 71 4.72 9.65 -3.54
C LEU A 71 3.68 10.28 -2.61
N GLY A 72 2.47 9.70 -2.54
CA GLY A 72 1.40 10.16 -1.66
C GLY A 72 1.80 10.15 -0.18
N ILE A 73 2.55 9.15 0.29
CA ILE A 73 3.07 9.07 1.66
C ILE A 73 4.12 10.17 1.89
N GLY A 74 5.05 10.37 0.94
CA GLY A 74 6.04 11.45 1.02
C GLY A 74 5.42 12.83 1.11
N ILE A 75 4.40 13.10 0.28
CA ILE A 75 3.66 14.36 0.27
C ILE A 75 2.86 14.52 1.56
N SER A 76 2.18 13.48 2.02
CA SER A 76 1.44 13.47 3.28
C SER A 76 2.34 13.85 4.47
N ALA A 77 3.50 13.21 4.58
CA ALA A 77 4.47 13.50 5.63
C ALA A 77 5.00 14.94 5.56
N ALA A 78 5.27 15.46 4.35
CA ALA A 78 5.74 16.82 4.17
C ALA A 78 4.66 17.85 4.54
N ILE A 79 3.44 17.72 4.03
CA ILE A 79 2.31 18.62 4.32
C ILE A 79 2.02 18.64 5.83
N SER A 80 1.83 17.48 6.46
CA SER A 80 1.56 17.35 7.89
C SER A 80 2.63 18.04 8.73
N ARG A 81 3.90 17.91 8.36
CA ARG A 81 5.03 18.53 9.06
C ARG A 81 4.98 20.05 8.99
N TYR A 82 4.69 20.63 7.82
CA TYR A 82 4.61 22.09 7.69
C TYR A 82 3.34 22.66 8.33
N ILE A 83 2.24 21.91 8.32
CA ILE A 83 1.03 22.25 9.12
C ILE A 83 1.39 22.27 10.61
N GLY A 84 2.12 21.27 11.11
CA GLY A 84 2.60 21.23 12.49
C GLY A 84 3.53 22.40 12.86
N LYS A 85 4.30 22.93 11.91
CA LYS A 85 5.11 24.15 12.09
C LYS A 85 4.29 25.45 12.07
N GLY A 86 3.03 25.41 11.69
CA GLY A 86 2.22 26.60 11.43
C GLY A 86 2.59 27.32 10.13
N ASP A 87 3.39 26.70 9.24
CA ASP A 87 3.85 27.29 7.99
C ASP A 87 2.94 26.86 6.83
N HIS A 88 1.82 27.57 6.69
CA HIS A 88 0.84 27.34 5.64
C HIS A 88 1.40 27.54 4.22
N ALA A 89 2.29 28.51 4.04
CA ALA A 89 2.86 28.81 2.73
C ALA A 89 3.73 27.65 2.23
N SER A 90 4.54 27.07 3.11
CA SER A 90 5.33 25.89 2.78
C SER A 90 4.45 24.66 2.60
N ALA A 91 3.38 24.47 3.39
CA ALA A 91 2.44 23.37 3.17
C ALA A 91 1.79 23.44 1.77
N ASN A 92 1.35 24.63 1.34
CA ASN A 92 0.83 24.86 -0.02
C ASN A 92 1.87 24.52 -1.10
N ARG A 93 3.11 24.96 -0.87
CA ARG A 93 4.24 24.65 -1.76
C ARG A 93 4.54 23.15 -1.86
N MET A 94 4.47 22.42 -0.74
CA MET A 94 4.64 20.95 -0.74
C MET A 94 3.58 20.28 -1.60
N ALA A 95 2.32 20.70 -1.52
CA ALA A 95 1.25 20.16 -2.35
C ALA A 95 1.49 20.43 -3.85
N ALA A 96 1.84 21.66 -4.22
CA ALA A 96 2.14 22.02 -5.61
C ALA A 96 3.35 21.24 -6.16
N GLN A 97 4.43 21.14 -5.38
CA GLN A 97 5.63 20.36 -5.76
C GLN A 97 5.29 18.86 -5.88
N GLY A 98 4.47 18.34 -4.97
CA GLY A 98 4.02 16.96 -5.03
C GLY A 98 3.26 16.63 -6.32
N LEU A 99 2.37 17.54 -6.74
CA LEU A 99 1.66 17.40 -8.02
C LEU A 99 2.60 17.48 -9.24
N MET A 100 3.58 18.39 -9.20
CA MET A 100 4.59 18.50 -10.29
C MET A 100 5.42 17.21 -10.40
N ILE A 101 5.90 16.68 -9.28
CA ILE A 101 6.66 15.43 -9.24
C ILE A 101 5.77 14.28 -9.75
N ALA A 102 4.54 14.19 -9.26
CA ALA A 102 3.60 13.15 -9.67
C ALA A 102 3.32 13.20 -11.18
N ALA A 103 3.08 14.39 -11.73
CA ALA A 103 2.85 14.58 -13.17
C ALA A 103 4.08 14.18 -13.99
N ALA A 104 5.28 14.61 -13.58
CA ALA A 104 6.52 14.28 -14.28
C ALA A 104 6.81 12.78 -14.26
N VAL A 105 6.67 12.13 -13.08
CA VAL A 105 6.87 10.69 -12.92
C VAL A 105 5.81 9.91 -13.70
N ALA A 106 4.54 10.32 -13.63
CA ALA A 106 3.45 9.66 -14.33
C ALA A 106 3.61 9.71 -15.86
N LEU A 107 3.90 10.89 -16.41
CA LEU A 107 4.13 11.05 -17.86
C LEU A 107 5.36 10.27 -18.33
N GLY A 108 6.46 10.33 -17.57
CA GLY A 108 7.66 9.54 -17.86
C GLY A 108 7.39 8.03 -17.81
N SER A 109 6.70 7.56 -16.78
CA SER A 109 6.31 6.15 -16.64
C SER A 109 5.36 5.71 -17.76
N THR A 110 4.35 6.53 -18.12
CA THR A 110 3.45 6.25 -19.24
C THR A 110 4.22 6.04 -20.54
N ALA A 111 5.15 6.96 -20.87
CA ALA A 111 5.95 6.87 -22.08
C ALA A 111 6.82 5.59 -22.10
N VAL A 112 7.51 5.30 -20.99
CA VAL A 112 8.35 4.09 -20.87
C VAL A 112 7.50 2.83 -20.99
N LEU A 113 6.38 2.74 -20.26
CA LEU A 113 5.52 1.55 -20.24
C LEU A 113 4.89 1.28 -21.60
N LEU A 114 4.42 2.30 -22.33
CA LEU A 114 3.84 2.13 -23.67
C LEU A 114 4.89 1.65 -24.68
N VAL A 115 6.11 2.20 -24.63
CA VAL A 115 7.20 1.81 -25.54
C VAL A 115 7.71 0.40 -25.22
N THR A 116 7.75 0.04 -23.94
CA THR A 116 8.28 -1.26 -23.48
C THR A 116 7.21 -2.32 -23.25
N ALA A 117 5.94 -2.05 -23.58
CA ALA A 117 4.81 -2.94 -23.29
C ALA A 117 5.05 -4.35 -23.84
N GLU A 118 5.26 -4.47 -25.14
CA GLU A 118 5.44 -5.77 -25.79
C GLU A 118 6.68 -6.55 -25.29
N PRO A 119 7.91 -5.98 -25.26
CA PRO A 119 9.08 -6.72 -24.79
C PRO A 119 8.95 -7.15 -23.32
N VAL A 120 8.37 -6.32 -22.46
CA VAL A 120 8.16 -6.66 -21.03
C VAL A 120 7.15 -7.79 -20.89
N LEU A 121 6.03 -7.76 -21.61
CA LEU A 121 5.02 -8.81 -21.55
C LEU A 121 5.53 -10.13 -22.09
N ARG A 122 6.33 -10.11 -23.18
CA ARG A 122 7.01 -11.30 -23.68
C ARG A 122 7.97 -11.90 -22.64
N MET A 123 8.72 -11.05 -21.95
CA MET A 123 9.63 -11.48 -20.88
C MET A 123 8.87 -12.11 -19.68
N PHE A 124 7.65 -11.66 -19.40
CA PHE A 124 6.78 -12.24 -18.36
C PHE A 124 6.02 -13.49 -18.83
N GLY A 125 6.28 -13.97 -20.04
CA GLY A 125 5.73 -15.24 -20.53
C GLY A 125 4.35 -15.12 -21.19
N ALA A 126 4.01 -13.97 -21.76
CA ALA A 126 2.72 -13.77 -22.43
C ALA A 126 2.48 -14.73 -23.60
N GLY A 127 3.55 -15.21 -24.30
CA GLY A 127 3.45 -16.24 -25.32
C GLY A 127 2.34 -16.01 -26.33
N GLU A 128 1.46 -17.00 -26.49
CA GLU A 128 0.33 -16.96 -27.43
C GLU A 128 -0.78 -15.98 -27.02
N ILE A 129 -0.90 -15.67 -25.71
CA ILE A 129 -1.90 -14.73 -25.18
C ILE A 129 -1.41 -13.28 -25.18
N LEU A 130 -0.28 -12.97 -25.82
CA LEU A 130 0.26 -11.62 -25.92
C LEU A 130 -0.78 -10.58 -26.43
N PRO A 131 -1.61 -10.87 -27.46
CA PRO A 131 -2.64 -9.92 -27.87
C PRO A 131 -3.61 -9.54 -26.74
N LEU A 132 -4.09 -10.51 -25.97
CA LEU A 132 -4.95 -10.28 -24.81
C LEU A 132 -4.24 -9.49 -23.71
N CYS A 133 -2.95 -9.77 -23.48
CA CYS A 133 -2.15 -8.99 -22.56
C CYS A 133 -2.01 -7.54 -23.04
N MET A 134 -1.78 -7.30 -24.32
CA MET A 134 -1.71 -5.93 -24.86
C MET A 134 -3.03 -5.21 -24.77
N ASP A 135 -4.15 -5.88 -25.00
CA ASP A 135 -5.50 -5.34 -24.90
C ASP A 135 -5.82 -4.83 -23.48
N TYR A 136 -5.29 -5.48 -22.45
CA TYR A 136 -5.41 -5.03 -21.06
C TYR A 136 -4.35 -4.00 -20.68
N ALA A 137 -3.10 -4.19 -21.11
CA ALA A 137 -1.96 -3.37 -20.71
C ALA A 137 -2.03 -1.94 -21.26
N ILE A 138 -2.40 -1.77 -22.55
CA ILE A 138 -2.38 -0.45 -23.19
C ILE A 138 -3.29 0.56 -22.47
N PRO A 139 -4.56 0.27 -22.14
CA PRO A 139 -5.38 1.18 -21.37
C PRO A 139 -4.81 1.50 -19.99
N ILE A 140 -4.32 0.50 -19.26
CA ILE A 140 -3.70 0.67 -17.93
C ILE A 140 -2.47 1.57 -18.02
N TYR A 141 -1.59 1.35 -19.01
CA TYR A 141 -0.37 2.13 -19.19
C TYR A 141 -0.69 3.57 -19.63
N ALA A 142 -1.66 3.76 -20.52
CA ALA A 142 -2.15 5.09 -20.89
C ALA A 142 -2.80 5.81 -19.68
N GLY A 143 -3.48 5.06 -18.80
CA GLY A 143 -4.11 5.55 -17.60
C GLY A 143 -3.18 5.74 -16.39
N THR A 144 -1.87 5.46 -16.52
CA THR A 144 -0.88 5.55 -15.41
C THR A 144 -0.92 6.89 -14.69
N THR A 145 -1.19 7.98 -15.43
CA THR A 145 -1.33 9.32 -14.83
C THR A 145 -2.45 9.38 -13.81
N PHE A 146 -3.62 8.82 -14.10
CA PHE A 146 -4.75 8.81 -13.16
C PHE A 146 -4.52 7.88 -11.98
N ILE A 147 -3.85 6.74 -12.22
CA ILE A 147 -3.48 5.79 -11.16
C ILE A 147 -2.57 6.48 -10.13
N MET A 148 -1.50 7.14 -10.59
CA MET A 148 -0.56 7.83 -9.71
C MET A 148 -1.19 9.05 -9.04
N LEU A 149 -1.96 9.86 -9.77
CA LEU A 149 -2.63 11.02 -9.20
C LEU A 149 -3.64 10.65 -8.12
N SER A 150 -4.37 9.56 -8.24
CA SER A 150 -5.28 9.08 -7.20
C SER A 150 -4.54 8.82 -5.88
N GLY A 151 -3.39 8.14 -5.92
CA GLY A 151 -2.53 7.91 -4.75
C GLY A 151 -2.00 9.20 -4.14
N VAL A 152 -1.51 10.12 -4.98
CA VAL A 152 -0.99 11.42 -4.55
C VAL A 152 -2.06 12.29 -3.93
N MET A 153 -3.23 12.41 -4.56
CA MET A 153 -4.35 13.20 -4.03
C MET A 153 -4.87 12.64 -2.71
N SER A 154 -4.94 11.32 -2.60
CA SER A 154 -5.25 10.63 -1.33
C SER A 154 -4.21 10.98 -0.26
N GLY A 155 -2.92 11.00 -0.62
CA GLY A 155 -1.82 11.39 0.26
C GLY A 155 -1.92 12.85 0.73
N MET A 156 -2.24 13.79 -0.17
CA MET A 156 -2.43 15.19 0.17
C MET A 156 -3.56 15.37 1.19
N LEU A 157 -4.71 14.74 0.97
CA LEU A 157 -5.84 14.78 1.90
C LEU A 157 -5.50 14.19 3.28
N ARG A 158 -4.73 13.10 3.32
CA ARG A 158 -4.22 12.54 4.58
C ARG A 158 -3.27 13.50 5.28
N GLY A 159 -2.43 14.19 4.52
CA GLY A 159 -1.46 15.16 5.01
C GLY A 159 -2.08 16.35 5.71
N GLU A 160 -3.27 16.77 5.29
CA GLU A 160 -4.05 17.84 5.96
C GLU A 160 -5.07 17.32 7.00
N GLY A 161 -5.00 16.05 7.38
CA GLY A 161 -5.91 15.44 8.36
C GLY A 161 -7.28 15.05 7.79
N ALA A 162 -7.51 15.19 6.49
CA ALA A 162 -8.80 14.95 5.83
C ALA A 162 -8.99 13.48 5.42
N ALA A 163 -8.67 12.51 6.29
CA ALA A 163 -8.74 11.07 5.99
C ALA A 163 -10.13 10.62 5.54
N LYS A 164 -11.21 11.22 6.05
CA LYS A 164 -12.57 10.94 5.57
C LYS A 164 -12.77 11.31 4.10
N ARG A 165 -12.20 12.44 3.65
CA ARG A 165 -12.25 12.82 2.23
C ARG A 165 -11.42 11.85 1.38
N SER A 166 -10.25 11.41 1.86
CA SER A 166 -9.46 10.36 1.22
C SER A 166 -10.25 9.05 1.08
N MET A 167 -11.00 8.65 2.10
CA MET A 167 -11.89 7.50 2.04
C MET A 167 -12.99 7.70 0.98
N TYR A 168 -13.65 8.86 0.95
CA TYR A 168 -14.74 9.13 -0.01
C TYR A 168 -14.29 9.04 -1.46
N ILE A 169 -13.11 9.55 -1.81
CA ILE A 169 -12.62 9.47 -3.19
C ILE A 169 -12.30 8.03 -3.60
N GLN A 170 -11.74 7.24 -2.69
CA GLN A 170 -11.46 5.82 -2.94
C GLN A 170 -12.75 5.01 -3.06
N THR A 171 -13.72 5.29 -2.18
CA THR A 171 -15.05 4.66 -2.24
C THR A 171 -15.77 5.01 -3.54
N ALA A 172 -15.76 6.28 -3.96
CA ALA A 172 -16.37 6.71 -5.22
C ALA A 172 -15.73 6.01 -6.42
N GLY A 173 -14.40 5.90 -6.45
CA GLY A 173 -13.70 5.15 -7.48
C GLY A 173 -14.09 3.68 -7.50
N ALA A 174 -14.12 3.01 -6.34
CA ALA A 174 -14.53 1.62 -6.26
C ALA A 174 -15.97 1.38 -6.75
N ILE A 175 -16.90 2.24 -6.37
CA ILE A 175 -18.30 2.16 -6.84
C ILE A 175 -18.38 2.34 -8.36
N VAL A 176 -17.67 3.32 -8.91
CA VAL A 176 -17.62 3.56 -10.37
C VAL A 176 -17.04 2.34 -11.08
N ASN A 177 -15.95 1.76 -10.58
CA ASN A 177 -15.33 0.57 -11.17
C ASN A 177 -16.30 -0.63 -11.16
N ILE A 178 -16.89 -0.98 -10.00
CA ILE A 178 -17.83 -2.09 -9.85
C ILE A 178 -19.03 -1.99 -10.82
N ILE A 179 -19.49 -0.75 -11.07
CA ILE A 179 -20.61 -0.50 -12.00
C ILE A 179 -20.15 -0.57 -13.46
N LEU A 180 -18.98 0.01 -13.77
CA LEU A 180 -18.49 0.07 -15.14
C LEU A 180 -17.97 -1.28 -15.66
N ASP A 181 -17.41 -2.13 -14.79
CA ASP A 181 -16.89 -3.43 -15.19
C ASP A 181 -17.90 -4.25 -15.99
N PRO A 182 -19.09 -4.63 -15.47
CA PRO A 182 -20.03 -5.44 -16.22
C PRO A 182 -20.55 -4.72 -17.48
N ILE A 183 -20.65 -3.40 -17.46
CA ILE A 183 -21.12 -2.61 -18.60
C ILE A 183 -20.08 -2.67 -19.72
N LEU A 184 -18.82 -2.38 -19.45
CA LEU A 184 -17.78 -2.34 -20.48
C LEU A 184 -17.37 -3.76 -20.92
N ILE A 185 -17.28 -4.70 -19.97
CA ILE A 185 -16.86 -6.08 -20.25
C ILE A 185 -17.91 -6.79 -21.11
N TYR A 186 -19.18 -6.80 -20.67
CA TYR A 186 -20.23 -7.64 -21.23
C TYR A 186 -21.20 -6.88 -22.12
N THR A 187 -21.73 -5.72 -21.68
CA THR A 187 -22.76 -4.98 -22.45
C THR A 187 -22.15 -4.36 -23.70
N PHE A 188 -20.97 -3.75 -23.59
CA PHE A 188 -20.24 -3.24 -24.75
C PHE A 188 -19.36 -4.29 -25.43
N GLY A 189 -19.24 -5.49 -24.88
CA GLY A 189 -18.46 -6.58 -25.44
C GLY A 189 -16.97 -6.32 -25.56
N MET A 190 -16.41 -5.41 -24.74
CA MET A 190 -15.00 -5.03 -24.79
C MET A 190 -14.08 -6.06 -24.12
N GLY A 191 -14.62 -7.07 -23.42
CA GLY A 191 -13.82 -8.08 -22.74
C GLY A 191 -12.83 -7.49 -21.76
N VAL A 192 -11.59 -7.99 -21.77
CA VAL A 192 -10.53 -7.56 -20.84
C VAL A 192 -10.12 -6.10 -21.01
N THR A 193 -10.21 -5.54 -22.22
CA THR A 193 -10.00 -4.11 -22.50
C THR A 193 -11.02 -3.24 -21.75
N GLY A 194 -12.27 -3.74 -21.63
CA GLY A 194 -13.33 -3.08 -20.87
C GLY A 194 -13.00 -3.00 -19.38
N ALA A 195 -12.51 -4.08 -18.78
CA ALA A 195 -12.05 -4.08 -17.38
C ALA A 195 -10.91 -3.07 -17.15
N ALA A 196 -9.95 -2.98 -18.08
CA ALA A 196 -8.86 -2.02 -18.00
C ALA A 196 -9.37 -0.57 -18.05
N TRP A 197 -10.26 -0.24 -18.97
CA TRP A 197 -10.86 1.10 -19.06
C TRP A 197 -11.75 1.42 -17.86
N ALA A 198 -12.53 0.47 -17.33
CA ALA A 198 -13.31 0.67 -16.10
C ALA A 198 -12.42 1.10 -14.95
N THR A 199 -11.28 0.41 -14.75
CA THR A 199 -10.28 0.77 -13.74
C THR A 199 -9.71 2.18 -13.97
N VAL A 200 -9.32 2.52 -15.18
CA VAL A 200 -8.76 3.85 -15.51
C VAL A 200 -9.79 4.96 -15.29
N ILE A 201 -11.03 4.78 -15.74
CA ILE A 201 -12.11 5.75 -15.54
C ILE A 201 -12.42 5.93 -14.05
N ALA A 202 -12.49 4.85 -13.29
CA ALA A 202 -12.71 4.88 -11.85
C ALA A 202 -11.62 5.70 -11.12
N LEU A 203 -10.35 5.51 -11.49
CA LEU A 203 -9.23 6.25 -10.92
C LEU A 203 -9.17 7.70 -11.42
N ALA A 204 -9.61 7.97 -12.65
CA ALA A 204 -9.79 9.33 -13.14
C ALA A 204 -10.85 10.08 -12.32
N VAL A 205 -11.99 9.45 -12.01
CA VAL A 205 -13.03 10.02 -11.13
C VAL A 205 -12.46 10.25 -9.72
N SER A 206 -11.75 9.26 -9.16
CA SER A 206 -11.08 9.40 -7.85
C SER A 206 -10.10 10.56 -7.80
N SER A 207 -9.43 10.86 -8.91
CA SER A 207 -8.50 12.00 -9.02
C SER A 207 -9.23 13.32 -9.24
N ALA A 208 -10.30 13.33 -10.03
CA ALA A 208 -11.04 14.55 -10.40
C ALA A 208 -11.74 15.19 -9.19
N ILE A 209 -12.27 14.39 -8.27
CA ILE A 209 -12.97 14.90 -7.08
C ILE A 209 -12.06 15.79 -6.21
N PRO A 210 -10.84 15.37 -5.82
CA PRO A 210 -9.94 16.24 -5.06
C PRO A 210 -9.50 17.46 -5.87
N PHE A 211 -9.28 17.35 -7.19
CA PHE A 211 -8.99 18.51 -8.04
C PHE A 211 -10.09 19.55 -7.94
N TYR A 212 -11.36 19.12 -7.97
CA TYR A 212 -12.49 20.01 -7.75
C TYR A 212 -12.41 20.71 -6.38
N TRP A 213 -12.08 19.98 -5.29
CA TRP A 213 -11.98 20.55 -3.95
C TRP A 213 -10.82 21.55 -3.81
N TYR A 214 -9.65 21.23 -4.36
CA TYR A 214 -8.46 22.08 -4.26
C TYR A 214 -8.51 23.33 -5.15
N LEU A 215 -9.01 23.20 -6.39
CA LEU A 215 -8.89 24.26 -7.38
C LEU A 215 -10.16 25.08 -7.56
N ILE A 216 -11.36 24.46 -7.46
CA ILE A 216 -12.64 25.11 -7.73
C ILE A 216 -13.32 25.52 -6.43
N LYS A 217 -13.63 24.55 -5.57
CA LYS A 217 -14.35 24.81 -4.32
C LYS A 217 -13.48 25.49 -3.27
N LYS A 218 -12.17 25.20 -3.27
CA LYS A 218 -11.17 25.80 -2.34
C LYS A 218 -11.56 25.66 -0.87
N ASP A 219 -12.13 24.52 -0.50
CA ASP A 219 -12.57 24.21 0.87
C ASP A 219 -11.62 23.26 1.60
N THR A 220 -10.41 23.11 1.09
CA THR A 220 -9.29 22.36 1.67
C THR A 220 -8.43 23.29 2.53
N PHE A 221 -7.69 22.74 3.48
CA PHE A 221 -6.79 23.53 4.31
C PHE A 221 -5.58 24.03 3.50
N VAL A 222 -5.02 23.14 2.68
CA VAL A 222 -3.97 23.51 1.73
C VAL A 222 -4.58 24.16 0.51
N MET A 223 -4.14 25.37 0.18
CA MET A 223 -4.60 26.14 -0.98
C MET A 223 -3.49 26.20 -2.03
N ILE A 224 -3.72 25.55 -3.17
CA ILE A 224 -2.77 25.53 -4.27
C ILE A 224 -2.98 26.78 -5.14
N ARG A 225 -1.95 27.64 -5.21
CA ARG A 225 -1.94 28.84 -6.05
C ARG A 225 -0.96 28.66 -7.21
N ARG A 226 -1.15 29.39 -8.30
CA ARG A 226 -0.19 29.38 -9.43
C ARG A 226 1.22 29.79 -9.02
N SER A 227 1.36 30.66 -8.04
CA SER A 227 2.65 31.08 -7.45
C SER A 227 3.40 29.95 -6.74
N ASP A 228 2.71 28.86 -6.34
CA ASP A 228 3.31 27.75 -5.59
C ASP A 228 4.00 26.74 -6.52
N PHE A 229 3.75 26.83 -7.85
CA PHE A 229 4.37 25.99 -8.87
C PHE A 229 5.79 26.46 -9.26
N VAL A 230 6.57 26.91 -8.29
CA VAL A 230 7.97 27.28 -8.47
C VAL A 230 8.85 26.10 -8.09
N MET A 231 9.84 25.74 -8.94
CA MET A 231 10.74 24.63 -8.64
C MET A 231 11.60 24.92 -7.39
N ASP A 232 11.30 24.23 -6.30
CA ASP A 232 12.03 24.30 -5.03
C ASP A 232 12.77 22.99 -4.77
N ARG A 233 14.11 23.05 -4.77
CA ARG A 233 14.97 21.88 -4.52
C ARG A 233 14.77 21.33 -3.11
N SER A 234 14.55 22.19 -2.12
CA SER A 234 14.35 21.77 -0.73
C SER A 234 13.02 21.04 -0.56
N ALA A 235 11.95 21.57 -1.15
CA ALA A 235 10.64 20.95 -1.13
C ALA A 235 10.64 19.58 -1.83
N ARG A 236 11.29 19.47 -2.99
CA ARG A 236 11.44 18.19 -3.69
C ARG A 236 12.21 17.16 -2.85
N TYR A 237 13.30 17.60 -2.22
CA TYR A 237 14.05 16.72 -1.33
C TYR A 237 13.22 16.25 -0.13
N ASP A 238 12.41 17.12 0.46
CA ASP A 238 11.53 16.77 1.58
C ASP A 238 10.50 15.69 1.22
N ILE A 239 9.91 15.77 0.04
CA ILE A 239 8.95 14.78 -0.47
C ILE A 239 9.66 13.48 -0.84
N LEU A 240 10.72 13.57 -1.65
CA LEU A 240 11.41 12.40 -2.19
C LEU A 240 12.22 11.65 -1.13
N SER A 241 12.68 12.31 -0.07
CA SER A 241 13.38 11.64 1.03
C SER A 241 12.54 10.58 1.76
N VAL A 242 11.21 10.70 1.67
CA VAL A 242 10.25 9.72 2.20
C VAL A 242 9.59 8.95 1.07
N GLY A 243 9.16 9.63 0.02
CA GLY A 243 8.40 9.03 -1.07
C GLY A 243 9.22 8.07 -1.92
N LEU A 244 10.47 8.39 -2.26
CA LEU A 244 11.30 7.53 -3.12
C LEU A 244 11.63 6.17 -2.46
N PRO A 245 12.08 6.10 -1.19
CA PRO A 245 12.23 4.81 -0.52
C PRO A 245 10.97 3.97 -0.51
N GLU A 246 9.82 4.58 -0.27
CA GLU A 246 8.52 3.88 -0.25
C GLU A 246 8.11 3.37 -1.64
N MET A 247 8.29 4.20 -2.68
CA MET A 247 8.07 3.77 -4.07
C MET A 247 8.92 2.54 -4.43
N LEU A 248 10.19 2.56 -4.06
CA LEU A 248 11.11 1.46 -4.31
C LEU A 248 10.72 0.22 -3.50
N GLU A 249 10.36 0.38 -2.22
CA GLU A 249 9.91 -0.72 -1.35
C GLU A 249 8.69 -1.44 -1.94
N LEU A 250 7.64 -0.69 -2.31
CA LEU A 250 6.42 -1.27 -2.88
C LEU A 250 6.65 -1.92 -4.26
N SER A 251 7.52 -1.32 -5.09
CA SER A 251 7.87 -1.90 -6.39
C SER A 251 8.69 -3.18 -6.25
N LEU A 252 9.64 -3.22 -5.32
CA LEU A 252 10.46 -4.39 -5.04
C LEU A 252 9.66 -5.55 -4.43
N MET A 253 8.61 -5.27 -3.66
CA MET A 253 7.74 -6.32 -3.11
C MET A 253 7.14 -7.23 -4.19
N SER A 254 6.76 -6.68 -5.34
CA SER A 254 6.26 -7.49 -6.47
C SER A 254 7.33 -8.45 -6.97
N LEU A 255 8.57 -8.00 -7.10
CA LEU A 255 9.70 -8.84 -7.54
C LEU A 255 10.01 -9.94 -6.52
N PHE A 256 10.03 -9.60 -5.23
CA PHE A 256 10.24 -10.58 -4.16
C PHE A 256 9.16 -11.66 -4.16
N ASN A 257 7.90 -11.33 -4.39
CA ASN A 257 6.81 -12.29 -4.47
C ASN A 257 7.01 -13.31 -5.63
N VAL A 258 7.52 -12.88 -6.77
CA VAL A 258 7.86 -13.80 -7.89
C VAL A 258 8.92 -14.80 -7.47
N VAL A 259 9.98 -14.33 -6.80
CA VAL A 259 11.07 -15.21 -6.31
C VAL A 259 10.57 -16.18 -5.25
N LEU A 260 9.71 -15.72 -4.31
CA LEU A 260 9.13 -16.60 -3.29
C LEU A 260 8.25 -17.69 -3.90
N ASN A 261 7.40 -17.32 -4.87
CA ASN A 261 6.57 -18.29 -5.59
C ASN A 261 7.40 -19.35 -6.32
N TYR A 262 8.56 -18.98 -6.86
CA TYR A 262 9.48 -19.95 -7.47
C TYR A 262 9.91 -21.06 -6.50
N PHE A 263 10.29 -20.72 -5.26
CA PHE A 263 10.64 -21.71 -4.24
C PHE A 263 9.43 -22.50 -3.74
N VAL A 264 8.26 -21.87 -3.65
CA VAL A 264 7.02 -22.58 -3.31
C VAL A 264 6.66 -23.60 -4.38
N ILE A 265 6.86 -23.28 -5.69
CA ILE A 265 6.67 -24.24 -6.79
C ILE A 265 7.63 -25.41 -6.66
N MET A 266 8.90 -25.18 -6.34
CA MET A 266 9.89 -26.25 -6.17
C MET A 266 9.50 -27.26 -5.09
N CYS A 267 8.87 -26.80 -4.00
CA CYS A 267 8.53 -27.64 -2.85
C CYS A 267 7.10 -28.24 -2.91
N GLY A 268 6.16 -27.57 -3.57
CA GLY A 268 4.75 -27.96 -3.53
C GLY A 268 4.02 -27.91 -4.87
N GLY A 269 4.74 -27.67 -5.96
CA GLY A 269 4.14 -27.57 -7.29
C GLY A 269 3.08 -26.46 -7.39
N THR A 270 2.15 -26.63 -8.31
CA THR A 270 1.02 -25.70 -8.53
C THR A 270 0.08 -25.62 -7.33
N ASP A 271 -0.12 -26.74 -6.63
CA ASP A 271 -0.97 -26.82 -5.42
C ASP A 271 -0.37 -25.97 -4.29
N GLY A 272 0.95 -26.03 -4.11
CA GLY A 272 1.66 -25.19 -3.13
C GLY A 272 1.46 -23.69 -3.38
N VAL A 273 1.54 -23.25 -4.64
CA VAL A 273 1.30 -21.85 -5.01
C VAL A 273 -0.16 -21.47 -4.80
N ALA A 274 -1.11 -22.33 -5.15
CA ALA A 274 -2.53 -22.08 -4.93
C ALA A 274 -2.83 -21.91 -3.44
N ILE A 275 -2.28 -22.75 -2.58
CA ILE A 275 -2.37 -22.63 -1.12
C ILE A 275 -1.76 -21.30 -0.63
N PHE A 276 -0.54 -20.99 -1.08
CA PHE A 276 0.19 -19.80 -0.66
C PHE A 276 -0.53 -18.50 -1.06
N THR A 277 -0.90 -18.36 -2.32
CA THR A 277 -1.56 -17.16 -2.84
C THR A 277 -2.95 -16.96 -2.24
N THR A 278 -3.72 -18.04 -2.06
CA THR A 278 -5.04 -17.96 -1.43
C THR A 278 -4.94 -17.54 0.04
N SER A 279 -3.98 -18.10 0.79
CA SER A 279 -3.74 -17.70 2.17
C SER A 279 -3.34 -16.22 2.28
N TRP A 280 -2.49 -15.73 1.38
CA TRP A 280 -2.12 -14.30 1.36
C TRP A 280 -3.30 -13.37 1.06
N LYS A 281 -4.26 -13.78 0.22
CA LYS A 281 -5.50 -13.01 0.00
C LYS A 281 -6.29 -12.83 1.31
N VAL A 282 -6.40 -13.89 2.10
CA VAL A 282 -7.08 -13.83 3.42
C VAL A 282 -6.31 -12.93 4.38
N VAL A 283 -5.00 -13.14 4.50
CA VAL A 283 -4.14 -12.36 5.40
C VAL A 283 -4.11 -10.89 5.03
N SER A 284 -4.10 -10.53 3.74
CA SER A 284 -4.10 -9.13 3.31
C SER A 284 -5.29 -8.32 3.83
N ILE A 285 -6.46 -8.96 3.96
CA ILE A 285 -7.64 -8.33 4.58
C ILE A 285 -7.40 -8.11 6.09
N CYS A 286 -6.79 -9.07 6.78
CA CYS A 286 -6.44 -8.92 8.19
C CYS A 286 -5.41 -7.80 8.43
N LEU A 287 -4.47 -7.61 7.48
CA LEU A 287 -3.43 -6.59 7.55
C LEU A 287 -3.94 -5.15 7.32
N VAL A 288 -5.19 -4.95 6.97
CA VAL A 288 -5.80 -3.62 6.82
C VAL A 288 -5.65 -2.80 8.10
N VAL A 289 -5.76 -3.41 9.28
CA VAL A 289 -5.65 -2.70 10.57
C VAL A 289 -4.26 -2.11 10.79
N PRO A 290 -3.15 -2.88 10.73
CA PRO A 290 -1.82 -2.31 10.88
C PRO A 290 -1.45 -1.33 9.77
N GLN A 291 -1.91 -1.52 8.53
CA GLN A 291 -1.70 -0.58 7.43
C GLN A 291 -2.41 0.75 7.67
N ALA A 292 -3.66 0.72 8.11
CA ALA A 292 -4.44 1.92 8.39
C ALA A 292 -3.86 2.73 9.56
N ILE A 293 -3.48 2.06 10.64
CA ILE A 293 -2.83 2.70 11.79
C ILE A 293 -1.47 3.26 11.40
N GLY A 294 -0.68 2.51 10.61
CA GLY A 294 0.59 2.98 10.07
C GLY A 294 0.41 4.25 9.22
N GLY A 295 -0.50 4.22 8.25
CA GLY A 295 -0.78 5.39 7.40
C GLY A 295 -1.23 6.64 8.17
N ALA A 296 -2.04 6.46 9.22
CA ALA A 296 -2.43 7.53 10.13
C ALA A 296 -1.24 8.05 10.96
N LEU A 297 -0.37 7.14 11.42
CA LEU A 297 0.80 7.47 12.23
C LEU A 297 1.80 8.35 11.47
N VAL A 298 1.97 8.14 10.16
CA VAL A 298 2.82 9.02 9.32
C VAL A 298 2.36 10.47 9.44
N SER A 299 1.07 10.75 9.25
CA SER A 299 0.54 12.12 9.30
C SER A 299 0.64 12.72 10.70
N VAL A 300 0.19 11.97 11.74
CA VAL A 300 0.22 12.43 13.14
C VAL A 300 1.65 12.70 13.61
N CYS A 301 2.55 11.73 13.46
CA CYS A 301 3.93 11.92 13.92
C CYS A 301 4.70 12.95 13.10
N SER A 302 4.37 13.15 11.81
CA SER A 302 4.97 14.23 11.01
C SER A 302 4.53 15.61 11.50
N ALA A 303 3.25 15.78 11.87
CA ALA A 303 2.74 17.04 12.45
C ALA A 303 3.37 17.30 13.83
N GLU A 304 3.42 16.29 14.71
CA GLU A 304 4.07 16.40 16.03
C GLU A 304 5.56 16.71 15.90
N TYR A 305 6.24 16.14 14.90
CA TYR A 305 7.63 16.47 14.56
C TYR A 305 7.76 17.95 14.13
N GLY A 306 6.81 18.46 13.35
CA GLY A 306 6.73 19.87 12.96
C GLY A 306 6.56 20.79 14.17
N MET A 307 5.71 20.42 15.12
CA MET A 307 5.47 21.15 16.38
C MET A 307 6.61 20.98 17.40
N ARG A 308 7.62 20.15 17.12
CA ARG A 308 8.68 19.75 18.06
C ARG A 308 8.18 19.09 19.35
N ARG A 309 7.03 18.40 19.29
CA ARG A 309 6.43 17.68 20.42
C ARG A 309 6.90 16.22 20.44
N PHE A 310 8.15 15.99 20.80
CA PHE A 310 8.79 14.67 20.70
C PHE A 310 8.24 13.63 21.68
N ASP A 311 7.76 14.04 22.85
CA ASP A 311 7.10 13.13 23.80
C ASP A 311 5.75 12.63 23.24
N SER A 312 5.02 13.49 22.52
CA SER A 312 3.80 13.10 21.82
C SER A 312 4.08 12.06 20.73
N ILE A 313 5.18 12.18 19.99
CA ILE A 313 5.60 11.17 19.00
C ILE A 313 5.81 9.82 19.68
N LYS A 314 6.55 9.80 20.80
CA LYS A 314 6.80 8.57 21.56
C LYS A 314 5.50 7.93 22.08
N ASP A 315 4.58 8.75 22.59
CA ASP A 315 3.29 8.28 23.08
C ASP A 315 2.40 7.76 21.93
N ALA A 316 2.31 8.49 20.80
CA ALA A 316 1.59 8.06 19.62
C ALA A 316 2.13 6.71 19.08
N TYR A 317 3.45 6.57 19.01
CA TYR A 317 4.08 5.33 18.56
C TYR A 317 3.80 4.15 19.49
N ARG A 318 3.98 4.34 20.81
CA ARG A 318 3.66 3.28 21.80
C ARG A 318 2.20 2.89 21.74
N TYR A 319 1.32 3.87 21.66
CA TYR A 319 -0.11 3.65 21.56
C TYR A 319 -0.46 2.89 20.26
N SER A 320 0.14 3.27 19.12
CA SER A 320 -0.09 2.58 17.84
C SER A 320 0.34 1.12 17.91
N ILE A 321 1.53 0.80 18.43
CA ILE A 321 1.99 -0.58 18.63
C ILE A 321 1.03 -1.36 19.51
N THR A 322 0.61 -0.79 20.65
CA THR A 322 -0.27 -1.48 21.62
C THR A 322 -1.63 -1.79 21.00
N VAL A 323 -2.26 -0.79 20.35
CA VAL A 323 -3.58 -0.97 19.73
C VAL A 323 -3.52 -1.94 18.57
N THR A 324 -2.47 -1.81 17.71
CA THR A 324 -2.30 -2.70 16.57
C THR A 324 -2.04 -4.13 17.02
N LEU A 325 -1.18 -4.33 18.03
CA LEU A 325 -0.88 -5.65 18.57
C LEU A 325 -2.13 -6.31 19.18
N ALA A 326 -2.86 -5.56 20.00
CA ALA A 326 -4.11 -6.07 20.59
C ALA A 326 -5.14 -6.46 19.51
N ALA A 327 -5.33 -5.61 18.50
CA ALA A 327 -6.22 -5.89 17.38
C ALA A 327 -5.75 -7.12 16.59
N MET A 328 -4.45 -7.21 16.27
CA MET A 328 -3.91 -8.33 15.50
C MET A 328 -3.94 -9.64 16.25
N VAL A 329 -3.79 -9.65 17.58
CA VAL A 329 -3.98 -10.86 18.39
C VAL A 329 -5.44 -11.32 18.34
N VAL A 330 -6.41 -10.40 18.47
CA VAL A 330 -7.84 -10.74 18.36
C VAL A 330 -8.18 -11.28 16.97
N ILE A 331 -7.72 -10.59 15.90
CA ILE A 331 -7.93 -11.01 14.51
C ILE A 331 -7.29 -12.37 14.26
N SER A 332 -6.06 -12.58 14.74
CA SER A 332 -5.31 -13.83 14.61
C SER A 332 -6.05 -15.01 15.28
N LEU A 333 -6.52 -14.82 16.50
CA LEU A 333 -7.30 -15.85 17.21
C LEU A 333 -8.63 -16.15 16.49
N THR A 334 -9.33 -15.12 16.03
CA THR A 334 -10.56 -15.28 15.24
C THR A 334 -10.30 -16.02 13.94
N ALA A 335 -9.27 -15.65 13.20
CA ALA A 335 -8.87 -16.31 11.97
C ALA A 335 -8.43 -17.76 12.20
N ALA A 336 -7.77 -18.06 13.31
CA ALA A 336 -7.39 -19.42 13.69
C ALA A 336 -8.62 -20.30 13.97
N ILE A 337 -9.60 -19.77 14.71
CA ILE A 337 -10.87 -20.47 14.97
C ILE A 337 -11.64 -20.70 13.67
N LEU A 338 -11.65 -19.72 12.77
CA LEU A 338 -12.37 -19.77 11.51
C LEU A 338 -11.55 -20.41 10.36
N SER A 339 -10.33 -20.87 10.61
CA SER A 339 -9.43 -21.42 9.57
C SER A 339 -10.06 -22.57 8.78
N GLY A 340 -10.78 -23.47 9.44
CA GLY A 340 -11.52 -24.57 8.81
C GLY A 340 -12.66 -24.07 7.89
N PRO A 341 -13.62 -23.28 8.38
CA PRO A 341 -14.65 -22.64 7.56
C PRO A 341 -14.07 -21.82 6.39
N ILE A 342 -13.02 -21.02 6.62
CA ILE A 342 -12.35 -20.25 5.57
C ILE A 342 -11.76 -21.18 4.50
N ALA A 343 -11.00 -22.19 4.91
CA ALA A 343 -10.43 -23.16 3.97
C ALA A 343 -11.54 -23.87 3.17
N THR A 344 -12.67 -24.21 3.79
CA THR A 344 -13.82 -24.80 3.12
C THR A 344 -14.42 -23.86 2.07
N LEU A 345 -14.58 -22.57 2.40
CA LEU A 345 -15.13 -21.56 1.48
C LEU A 345 -14.28 -21.42 0.19
N PHE A 346 -12.95 -21.49 0.31
CA PHE A 346 -12.05 -21.39 -0.83
C PHE A 346 -11.81 -22.72 -1.56
N THR A 347 -12.37 -23.84 -1.06
CA THR A 347 -12.21 -25.18 -1.63
C THR A 347 -13.56 -25.88 -1.83
N LEU A 348 -14.57 -25.16 -2.32
CA LEU A 348 -15.91 -25.70 -2.61
C LEU A 348 -15.95 -26.53 -3.90
N GLY A 349 -15.04 -26.28 -4.85
CA GLY A 349 -14.97 -27.02 -6.11
C GLY A 349 -14.36 -28.42 -5.92
N GLU A 350 -14.86 -29.42 -6.63
CA GLU A 350 -14.38 -30.80 -6.54
C GLU A 350 -12.86 -30.93 -6.76
N ASN A 351 -12.30 -30.13 -7.68
CA ASN A 351 -10.87 -30.11 -8.01
C ASN A 351 -10.00 -29.38 -6.95
N THR A 352 -10.61 -28.72 -5.96
CA THR A 352 -9.89 -27.94 -4.95
C THR A 352 -9.99 -28.53 -3.53
N ILE A 353 -10.81 -29.55 -3.34
CA ILE A 353 -11.00 -30.20 -2.03
C ILE A 353 -9.70 -30.72 -1.44
N GLN A 354 -8.80 -31.24 -2.29
CA GLN A 354 -7.48 -31.74 -1.88
C GLN A 354 -6.58 -30.67 -1.26
N LEU A 355 -6.79 -29.40 -1.60
CA LEU A 355 -6.01 -28.26 -1.08
C LEU A 355 -6.44 -27.81 0.31
N ARG A 356 -7.63 -28.26 0.79
CA ARG A 356 -8.25 -27.78 2.04
C ARG A 356 -7.35 -27.94 3.26
N SER A 357 -6.75 -29.11 3.44
CA SER A 357 -5.89 -29.39 4.60
C SER A 357 -4.63 -28.52 4.59
N GLY A 358 -3.99 -28.39 3.41
CA GLY A 358 -2.81 -27.53 3.24
C GLY A 358 -3.15 -26.05 3.45
N LEU A 359 -4.28 -25.58 2.92
CA LEU A 359 -4.74 -24.22 3.09
C LEU A 359 -5.02 -23.91 4.57
N GLN A 360 -5.72 -24.80 5.28
CA GLN A 360 -5.97 -24.65 6.71
C GLN A 360 -4.68 -24.61 7.52
N GLN A 361 -3.73 -25.49 7.21
CA GLN A 361 -2.41 -25.54 7.87
C GLN A 361 -1.64 -24.22 7.68
N LEU A 362 -1.57 -23.71 6.45
CA LEU A 362 -0.89 -22.45 6.19
C LEU A 362 -1.60 -21.26 6.85
N LEU A 363 -2.95 -21.21 6.83
CA LEU A 363 -3.71 -20.18 7.55
C LEU A 363 -3.39 -20.17 9.04
N LEU A 364 -3.29 -21.33 9.68
CA LEU A 364 -2.86 -21.43 11.09
C LEU A 364 -1.44 -20.91 11.31
N CYS A 365 -0.50 -21.26 10.43
CA CYS A 365 0.84 -20.70 10.46
C CYS A 365 0.84 -19.16 10.30
N MET A 366 0.05 -18.64 9.37
CA MET A 366 -0.09 -17.20 9.16
C MET A 366 -0.74 -16.47 10.35
N CYS A 367 -1.64 -17.13 11.09
CA CYS A 367 -2.18 -16.58 12.34
C CYS A 367 -1.07 -16.34 13.38
N VAL A 368 -0.05 -17.19 13.45
CA VAL A 368 1.10 -16.98 14.38
C VAL A 368 1.93 -15.77 13.99
N LEU A 369 2.10 -15.51 12.70
CA LEU A 369 2.94 -14.38 12.23
C LEU A 369 2.19 -13.03 12.20
N MET A 370 0.86 -13.02 12.12
CA MET A 370 0.07 -11.78 12.04
C MET A 370 0.38 -10.75 13.13
N PRO A 371 0.56 -11.10 14.43
CA PRO A 371 0.95 -10.13 15.45
C PRO A 371 2.27 -9.42 15.19
N PHE A 372 3.22 -10.03 14.46
CA PHE A 372 4.50 -9.40 14.14
C PHE A 372 4.36 -8.26 13.13
N PHE A 373 3.34 -8.28 12.27
CA PHE A 373 3.04 -7.15 11.39
C PHE A 373 2.63 -5.88 12.14
N SER A 374 2.12 -6.03 13.39
CA SER A 374 1.90 -4.90 14.29
C SER A 374 3.17 -4.17 14.68
N LEU A 375 4.31 -4.82 14.56
CA LEU A 375 5.64 -4.23 14.79
C LEU A 375 6.19 -3.61 13.51
N VAL A 376 5.90 -4.18 12.35
CA VAL A 376 6.44 -3.74 11.05
C VAL A 376 5.82 -2.42 10.61
N TYR A 377 4.49 -2.37 10.42
CA TYR A 377 3.83 -1.20 9.84
C TYR A 377 3.98 0.08 10.66
N PRO A 378 3.66 0.12 11.97
CA PRO A 378 3.85 1.34 12.76
C PRO A 378 5.32 1.76 12.88
N SER A 379 6.26 0.82 12.89
CA SER A 379 7.69 1.15 12.99
C SER A 379 8.23 1.76 11.69
N SER A 380 7.84 1.22 10.51
CA SER A 380 8.14 1.82 9.21
C SER A 380 7.55 3.23 9.14
N SER A 381 6.28 3.39 9.51
CA SER A 381 5.58 4.67 9.50
C SER A 381 6.20 5.72 10.41
N LEU A 382 6.68 5.34 11.60
CA LEU A 382 7.44 6.24 12.47
C LEU A 382 8.72 6.72 11.79
N MET A 383 9.48 5.81 11.17
CA MET A 383 10.72 6.18 10.47
C MET A 383 10.44 7.09 9.26
N GLN A 384 9.34 6.88 8.54
CA GLN A 384 8.88 7.78 7.47
C GLN A 384 8.56 9.19 8.01
N ALA A 385 7.80 9.29 9.11
CA ALA A 385 7.48 10.55 9.76
C ALA A 385 8.72 11.32 10.22
N LEU A 386 9.74 10.61 10.71
CA LEU A 386 11.04 11.16 11.15
C LEU A 386 12.04 11.39 10.01
N ARG A 387 11.63 11.29 8.72
CA ARG A 387 12.49 11.43 7.53
C ARG A 387 13.62 10.38 7.47
N LYS A 388 13.38 9.19 8.01
CA LYS A 388 14.29 8.04 7.99
C LYS A 388 13.74 6.88 7.16
N ALA A 389 12.90 7.17 6.17
CA ALA A 389 12.28 6.19 5.30
C ALA A 389 13.31 5.28 4.58
N GLY A 390 14.48 5.81 4.22
CA GLY A 390 15.56 4.97 3.67
C GLY A 390 16.03 3.86 4.61
N GLN A 391 16.01 4.09 5.93
CA GLN A 391 16.34 3.03 6.91
C GLN A 391 15.20 2.01 7.02
N ALA A 392 13.93 2.45 6.93
CA ALA A 392 12.79 1.55 6.86
C ALA A 392 12.89 0.63 5.62
N MET A 393 13.13 1.20 4.45
CA MET A 393 13.33 0.46 3.20
C MET A 393 14.46 -0.57 3.31
N VAL A 394 15.63 -0.19 3.85
CA VAL A 394 16.75 -1.12 4.03
C VAL A 394 16.35 -2.28 4.93
N ASN A 395 15.63 -2.04 6.02
CA ASN A 395 15.13 -3.10 6.90
C ASN A 395 14.16 -4.04 6.18
N THR A 396 13.23 -3.51 5.38
CA THR A 396 12.30 -4.31 4.59
C THR A 396 13.03 -5.15 3.55
N ILE A 397 14.03 -4.58 2.89
CA ILE A 397 14.87 -5.32 1.93
C ILE A 397 15.63 -6.46 2.63
N LEU A 398 16.27 -6.19 3.79
CA LEU A 398 16.98 -7.22 4.56
C LEU A 398 16.04 -8.33 5.02
N ARG A 399 14.83 -7.99 5.48
CA ARG A 399 13.80 -8.97 5.83
C ARG A 399 13.43 -9.85 4.62
N ASN A 400 13.19 -9.25 3.46
CA ASN A 400 12.84 -9.99 2.25
C ASN A 400 13.99 -10.90 1.77
N PHE A 401 15.23 -10.46 1.86
CA PHE A 401 16.39 -11.33 1.58
C PHE A 401 16.49 -12.49 2.57
N LEU A 402 16.19 -12.26 3.86
CA LEU A 402 16.14 -13.32 4.85
C LEU A 402 15.06 -14.37 4.50
N ILE A 403 13.86 -13.94 4.11
CA ILE A 403 12.79 -14.84 3.67
C ILE A 403 13.27 -15.68 2.48
N ILE A 404 13.82 -15.03 1.45
CA ILE A 404 14.34 -15.70 0.24
C ILE A 404 15.43 -16.72 0.60
N ALA A 405 16.39 -16.34 1.44
CA ALA A 405 17.46 -17.23 1.86
C ALA A 405 16.96 -18.48 2.60
N LEU A 406 15.98 -18.29 3.50
CA LEU A 406 15.37 -19.41 4.23
C LEU A 406 14.51 -20.31 3.32
N PHE A 407 13.75 -19.73 2.39
CA PHE A 407 12.98 -20.49 1.41
C PHE A 407 13.92 -21.30 0.49
N ALA A 408 14.99 -20.67 0.00
CA ALA A 408 16.01 -21.34 -0.80
C ALA A 408 16.67 -22.50 -0.03
N ALA A 409 17.04 -22.27 1.24
CA ALA A 409 17.62 -23.32 2.08
C ALA A 409 16.69 -24.53 2.19
N VAL A 410 15.40 -24.32 2.43
CA VAL A 410 14.40 -25.40 2.47
C VAL A 410 14.25 -26.07 1.12
N ALA A 411 14.13 -25.31 0.04
CA ALA A 411 13.92 -25.85 -1.30
C ALA A 411 15.09 -26.75 -1.75
N PHE A 412 16.33 -26.40 -1.39
CA PHE A 412 17.52 -27.19 -1.77
C PHE A 412 17.90 -28.29 -0.77
N THR A 413 17.30 -28.35 0.42
CA THR A 413 17.61 -29.39 1.43
C THR A 413 16.51 -30.41 1.60
N THR A 414 15.32 -29.97 2.01
CA THR A 414 14.19 -30.87 2.35
C THR A 414 13.15 -30.97 1.24
N ALA A 415 13.01 -29.91 0.44
CA ALA A 415 11.97 -29.75 -0.57
C ALA A 415 10.53 -30.00 -0.05
N ASP A 416 10.30 -29.82 1.27
CA ASP A 416 9.00 -30.03 1.90
C ASP A 416 8.34 -28.68 2.17
N LEU A 417 7.11 -28.52 1.65
CA LEU A 417 6.32 -27.31 1.74
C LEU A 417 6.04 -26.84 3.19
N ARG A 418 5.96 -27.77 4.14
CA ARG A 418 5.72 -27.46 5.55
C ARG A 418 6.85 -26.63 6.16
N TRP A 419 8.10 -26.94 5.78
CA TRP A 419 9.25 -26.17 6.23
C TRP A 419 9.28 -24.77 5.68
N ILE A 420 8.76 -24.55 4.45
CA ILE A 420 8.55 -23.21 3.88
C ILE A 420 7.64 -22.38 4.80
N TRP A 421 6.53 -22.98 5.28
CA TRP A 421 5.61 -22.29 6.18
C TRP A 421 6.25 -21.92 7.55
N TYR A 422 7.05 -22.84 8.10
CA TYR A 422 7.75 -22.55 9.35
C TYR A 422 8.84 -21.48 9.16
N MET A 423 9.56 -21.50 8.05
CA MET A 423 10.56 -20.47 7.75
C MET A 423 9.92 -19.09 7.50
N LEU A 424 8.71 -19.06 6.97
CA LEU A 424 7.94 -17.83 6.86
C LEU A 424 7.66 -17.22 8.26
N ILE A 425 7.24 -18.04 9.23
CA ILE A 425 7.02 -17.57 10.62
C ILE A 425 8.34 -17.01 11.20
N VAL A 426 9.42 -17.75 11.06
CA VAL A 426 10.74 -17.37 11.61
C VAL A 426 11.20 -16.04 11.00
N SER A 427 11.17 -15.93 9.67
CA SER A 427 11.64 -14.73 8.96
C SER A 427 10.82 -13.48 9.28
N GLU A 428 9.49 -13.60 9.32
CA GLU A 428 8.61 -12.47 9.65
C GLU A 428 8.72 -12.06 11.12
N SER A 429 8.93 -13.02 12.01
CA SER A 429 9.18 -12.72 13.44
C SER A 429 10.49 -11.96 13.63
N ILE A 430 11.57 -12.42 13.02
CA ILE A 430 12.88 -11.74 13.05
C ILE A 430 12.77 -10.35 12.41
N GLY A 431 12.12 -10.26 11.24
CA GLY A 431 11.93 -9.01 10.53
C GLY A 431 11.12 -7.99 11.32
N GLY A 432 10.04 -8.43 11.99
CA GLY A 432 9.24 -7.58 12.86
C GLY A 432 10.03 -7.03 14.05
N LEU A 433 10.80 -7.89 14.72
CA LEU A 433 11.65 -7.48 15.84
C LEU A 433 12.79 -6.55 15.40
N MET A 434 13.40 -6.80 14.25
CA MET A 434 14.43 -5.96 13.66
C MET A 434 13.87 -4.56 13.33
N MET A 435 12.69 -4.49 12.74
CA MET A 435 12.03 -3.23 12.40
C MET A 435 11.69 -2.42 13.66
N LEU A 436 11.13 -3.07 14.69
CA LEU A 436 10.85 -2.45 15.99
C LEU A 436 12.12 -1.90 16.64
N SER A 437 13.19 -2.72 16.68
CA SER A 437 14.46 -2.34 17.31
C SER A 437 15.07 -1.11 16.64
N ASN A 438 15.07 -1.09 15.29
CA ASN A 438 15.60 0.04 14.55
C ASN A 438 14.74 1.30 14.72
N ALA A 439 13.41 1.17 14.71
CA ALA A 439 12.52 2.30 14.97
C ALA A 439 12.74 2.92 16.35
N VAL A 440 12.97 2.10 17.38
CA VAL A 440 13.29 2.58 18.74
C VAL A 440 14.65 3.28 18.78
N ILE A 441 15.66 2.77 18.07
CA ILE A 441 16.98 3.42 17.96
C ILE A 441 16.84 4.78 17.28
N VAL A 442 16.16 4.83 16.12
CA VAL A 442 15.91 6.06 15.35
C VAL A 442 15.19 7.11 16.20
N LEU A 443 14.17 6.69 16.96
CA LEU A 443 13.44 7.58 17.85
C LEU A 443 14.35 8.13 18.94
N LYS A 444 15.12 7.30 19.64
CA LYS A 444 16.06 7.72 20.68
C LYS A 444 17.12 8.69 20.16
N ASP A 445 17.70 8.40 18.99
CA ASP A 445 18.69 9.26 18.35
C ASP A 445 18.11 10.61 17.96
N THR A 446 16.87 10.63 17.46
CA THR A 446 16.17 11.87 17.12
C THR A 446 15.93 12.71 18.37
N LEU A 447 15.39 12.11 19.43
CA LEU A 447 15.17 12.78 20.73
C LEU A 447 16.48 13.36 21.29
N ARG A 448 17.57 12.59 21.27
CA ARG A 448 18.89 13.04 21.76
C ARG A 448 19.46 14.22 20.97
N LYS A 449 19.30 14.21 19.64
CA LYS A 449 19.78 15.31 18.78
C LYS A 449 19.02 16.59 19.03
N GLU A 450 17.71 16.51 19.16
CA GLU A 450 16.87 17.68 19.38
C GLU A 450 16.99 18.24 20.81
N SER A 451 17.17 17.41 21.83
CA SER A 451 17.48 17.88 23.18
C SER A 451 18.78 18.67 23.25
N LYS A 452 19.82 18.23 22.51
CA LYS A 452 21.09 18.97 22.39
C LYS A 452 20.93 20.32 21.67
N ARG A 453 20.06 20.39 20.64
CA ARG A 453 19.76 21.64 19.92
C ARG A 453 18.95 22.64 20.74
N ALA A 454 18.14 22.16 21.66
CA ALA A 454 17.39 23.02 22.58
C ALA A 454 18.21 23.54 23.76
N ALA A 455 19.37 22.93 24.02
CA ALA A 455 20.29 23.30 25.08
C ALA A 455 21.40 24.29 24.62
N VAL A 456 21.46 24.58 23.32
CA VAL A 456 22.31 25.59 22.67
C VAL A 456 21.46 26.76 22.21
#